data_dd99edf167f42169e3937d373bd50e14
#
_entry.id   dd99edf167f42169e3937d373bd50e14
#
_cell.length_a   1.000
_cell.length_b   1.000
_cell.length_c   1.000
_cell.angle_alpha   90.00
_cell.angle_beta   90.00
_cell.angle_gamma   90.00
#
_symmetry.space_group_name_H-M   'P 1'
#
loop_
_entity.id
_entity.type
_entity.pdbx_description
1 polymer ?
#
loop_
_entity_poly.entity_id
_entity_poly.type
_entity_poly.pdbx_seq_one_letter_code
_entity_poly.pdbx_strand_id
1 'polypeptide(L)'
;MISIREKRDETILIQNNKLIYGLTINTCLLFFTFVGIFNILKNNIVQVYLDTVLIFICHFLFRYFSKFRKKTFIKINSQKLEILSTSKRKTFLLKDIKKVQIEKIKLRREIPYILKLELKNERKETLVKSFYCKELILVKKEILKYKNKGEINEVF
;
A
#
# COMPACT_ATOMS: atom_id res chain seq x y z
N MET A 1 1.26 4.42 -2.40
CA MET A 1 1.06 5.73 -1.74
C MET A 1 0.36 5.50 -0.41
N ILE A 2 0.93 6.01 0.66
CA ILE A 2 0.35 5.96 2.00
C ILE A 2 -0.35 7.30 2.26
N SER A 3 -1.62 7.25 2.62
CA SER A 3 -2.37 8.41 3.07
C SER A 3 -2.51 8.38 4.59
N ILE A 4 -2.36 9.53 5.23
CA ILE A 4 -2.47 9.71 6.68
C ILE A 4 -3.83 10.37 6.95
N ARG A 5 -4.60 9.82 7.88
CA ARG A 5 -5.85 10.39 8.34
C ARG A 5 -5.81 10.49 9.87
N GLU A 6 -5.77 11.69 10.38
CA GLU A 6 -5.83 11.93 11.83
C GLU A 6 -7.28 12.04 12.28
N LYS A 7 -7.62 11.40 13.40
CA LYS A 7 -8.93 11.47 14.04
C LYS A 7 -8.73 11.53 15.55
N ARG A 8 -9.00 12.71 16.15
CA ARG A 8 -8.84 13.08 17.57
C ARG A 8 -7.67 12.42 18.32
N ASP A 9 -7.74 11.09 18.58
CA ASP A 9 -6.71 10.34 19.33
C ASP A 9 -6.12 9.16 18.56
N GLU A 10 -6.42 9.07 17.27
CA GLU A 10 -5.96 7.99 16.41
C GLU A 10 -5.42 8.51 15.08
N THR A 11 -4.28 7.97 14.65
CA THR A 11 -3.80 8.15 13.28
C THR A 11 -4.04 6.88 12.47
N ILE A 12 -4.72 7.00 11.36
CA ILE A 12 -4.98 5.90 10.43
C ILE A 12 -4.12 6.09 9.20
N LEU A 13 -3.21 5.16 8.98
CA LEU A 13 -2.36 5.09 7.81
C LEU A 13 -2.95 4.09 6.83
N ILE A 14 -3.33 4.56 5.65
CA ILE A 14 -3.93 3.73 4.61
C ILE A 14 -2.91 3.55 3.50
N GLN A 15 -2.41 2.34 3.32
CA GLN A 15 -1.61 2.01 2.15
C GLN A 15 -2.53 1.78 0.95
N ASN A 16 -2.48 2.70 0.00
CA ASN A 16 -3.32 2.65 -1.19
C ASN A 16 -2.46 2.35 -2.43
N ASN A 17 -2.48 1.11 -2.88
CA ASN A 17 -1.77 0.68 -4.09
C ASN A 17 -2.49 1.10 -5.39
N LYS A 18 -3.56 1.90 -5.29
CA LYS A 18 -4.40 2.28 -6.44
C LYS A 18 -3.64 3.03 -7.55
N LEU A 19 -2.62 3.80 -7.20
CA LEU A 19 -1.98 4.72 -8.14
C LEU A 19 -1.21 3.99 -9.25
N ILE A 20 -0.42 2.97 -8.89
CA ILE A 20 0.42 2.25 -9.86
C ILE A 20 -0.46 1.48 -10.85
N TYR A 21 -1.45 0.76 -10.35
CA TYR A 21 -2.35 -0.02 -11.21
C TYR A 21 -3.31 0.85 -12.03
N GLY A 22 -3.77 1.98 -11.48
CA GLY A 22 -4.60 2.93 -12.21
C GLY A 22 -3.85 3.55 -13.39
N LEU A 23 -2.57 3.90 -13.19
CA LEU A 23 -1.72 4.46 -14.24
C LEU A 23 -1.49 3.44 -15.36
N THR A 24 -1.11 2.20 -15.00
CA THR A 24 -0.84 1.13 -15.98
C THR A 24 -2.06 0.83 -16.84
N ILE A 25 -3.25 0.80 -16.25
CA ILE A 25 -4.49 0.50 -16.99
C ILE A 25 -4.91 1.65 -17.87
N ASN A 26 -4.84 2.89 -17.36
CA ASN A 26 -5.15 4.05 -18.19
C ASN A 26 -4.19 4.13 -19.38
N THR A 27 -2.91 3.78 -19.19
CA THR A 27 -1.94 3.73 -20.29
C THR A 27 -2.31 2.63 -21.30
N CYS A 28 -2.68 1.43 -20.83
CA CYS A 28 -3.15 0.36 -21.72
C CYS A 28 -4.44 0.74 -22.46
N LEU A 29 -5.42 1.31 -21.78
CA LEU A 29 -6.66 1.77 -22.40
C LEU A 29 -6.40 2.83 -23.48
N LEU A 30 -5.56 3.83 -23.20
CA LEU A 30 -5.16 4.85 -24.16
C LEU A 30 -4.47 4.23 -25.39
N PHE A 31 -3.57 3.27 -25.17
CA PHE A 31 -2.87 2.56 -26.24
C PHE A 31 -3.86 1.81 -27.14
N PHE A 32 -4.75 0.99 -26.57
CA PHE A 32 -5.74 0.24 -27.35
C PHE A 32 -6.75 1.16 -28.05
N THR A 33 -7.15 2.28 -27.44
CA THR A 33 -8.01 3.28 -28.10
C THR A 33 -7.32 3.88 -29.30
N PHE A 34 -6.03 4.21 -29.18
CA PHE A 34 -5.24 4.78 -30.29
C PHE A 34 -5.08 3.77 -31.43
N VAL A 35 -4.78 2.51 -31.14
CA VAL A 35 -4.69 1.41 -32.11
C VAL A 35 -6.03 1.18 -32.81
N GLY A 36 -7.14 1.20 -32.04
CA GLY A 36 -8.49 1.07 -32.57
C GLY A 36 -8.83 2.16 -33.58
N ILE A 37 -8.53 3.44 -33.25
CA ILE A 37 -8.72 4.57 -34.17
C ILE A 37 -7.90 4.38 -35.46
N PHE A 38 -6.65 3.94 -35.33
CA PHE A 38 -5.79 3.69 -36.48
C PHE A 38 -6.33 2.59 -37.41
N ASN A 39 -6.90 1.52 -36.81
CA ASN A 39 -7.51 0.42 -37.57
C ASN A 39 -8.82 0.84 -38.23
N ILE A 40 -9.60 1.73 -37.63
CA ILE A 40 -10.78 2.37 -38.29
C ILE A 40 -10.35 3.13 -39.51
N LEU A 41 -9.31 3.97 -39.41
CA LEU A 41 -8.79 4.76 -40.55
C LEU A 41 -8.26 3.87 -41.67
N LYS A 42 -7.82 2.66 -41.39
CA LYS A 42 -7.41 1.67 -42.40
C LYS A 42 -8.53 0.78 -42.92
N ASN A 43 -9.80 1.04 -42.55
CA ASN A 43 -10.97 0.20 -42.89
C ASN A 43 -10.81 -1.28 -42.50
N ASN A 44 -10.04 -1.58 -41.46
CA ASN A 44 -9.83 -2.95 -40.96
C ASN A 44 -10.85 -3.29 -39.87
N ILE A 45 -12.08 -3.54 -40.27
CA ILE A 45 -13.22 -3.77 -39.38
C ILE A 45 -12.98 -4.97 -38.44
N VAL A 46 -12.35 -6.04 -38.94
CA VAL A 46 -12.06 -7.24 -38.10
C VAL A 46 -11.13 -6.92 -36.94
N GLN A 47 -10.09 -6.12 -37.20
CA GLN A 47 -9.14 -5.71 -36.16
C GLN A 47 -9.79 -4.79 -35.12
N VAL A 48 -10.69 -3.89 -35.55
CA VAL A 48 -11.45 -3.02 -34.64
C VAL A 48 -12.31 -3.84 -33.68
N TYR A 49 -12.94 -4.92 -34.17
CA TYR A 49 -13.70 -5.82 -33.32
C TYR A 49 -12.80 -6.52 -32.29
N LEU A 50 -11.65 -7.04 -32.69
CA LEU A 50 -10.71 -7.71 -31.81
C LEU A 50 -10.19 -6.75 -30.72
N ASP A 51 -9.81 -5.51 -31.09
CA ASP A 51 -9.33 -4.49 -30.14
C ASP A 51 -10.43 -4.13 -29.12
N THR A 52 -11.68 -4.03 -29.57
CA THR A 52 -12.82 -3.74 -28.68
C THR A 52 -13.04 -4.86 -27.68
N VAL A 53 -13.02 -6.12 -28.11
CA VAL A 53 -13.15 -7.29 -27.22
C VAL A 53 -11.99 -7.31 -26.23
N LEU A 54 -10.78 -7.00 -26.63
CA LEU A 54 -9.60 -6.98 -25.78
C LEU A 54 -9.69 -5.87 -24.71
N ILE A 55 -10.20 -4.71 -25.05
CA ILE A 55 -10.49 -3.61 -24.12
C ILE A 55 -11.49 -4.08 -23.03
N PHE A 56 -12.58 -4.75 -23.43
CA PHE A 56 -13.57 -5.28 -22.50
C PHE A 56 -12.96 -6.34 -21.56
N ILE A 57 -12.18 -7.28 -22.08
CA ILE A 57 -11.49 -8.29 -21.28
C ILE A 57 -10.53 -7.63 -20.28
N CYS A 58 -9.71 -6.69 -20.71
CA CYS A 58 -8.79 -5.94 -19.83
C CYS A 58 -9.55 -5.20 -18.74
N HIS A 59 -10.67 -4.53 -19.07
CA HIS A 59 -11.50 -3.84 -18.09
C HIS A 59 -12.12 -4.80 -17.08
N PHE A 60 -12.64 -5.94 -17.53
CA PHE A 60 -13.22 -6.97 -16.67
C PHE A 60 -12.18 -7.58 -15.73
N LEU A 61 -11.03 -7.99 -16.25
CA LEU A 61 -9.92 -8.51 -15.46
C LEU A 61 -9.46 -7.49 -14.41
N PHE A 62 -9.35 -6.23 -14.80
CA PHE A 62 -9.03 -5.17 -13.85
C PHE A 62 -10.03 -5.04 -12.72
N ARG A 63 -11.32 -5.03 -13.04
CA ARG A 63 -12.40 -4.93 -12.05
C ARG A 63 -12.40 -6.15 -11.12
N TYR A 64 -12.13 -7.34 -11.68
CA TYR A 64 -11.98 -8.57 -10.92
C TYR A 64 -10.79 -8.51 -9.96
N PHE A 65 -9.60 -8.21 -10.46
CA PHE A 65 -8.40 -8.11 -9.63
C PHE A 65 -8.44 -6.94 -8.63
N SER A 66 -9.17 -5.88 -8.93
CA SER A 66 -9.33 -4.76 -7.99
C SER A 66 -10.08 -5.14 -6.71
N LYS A 67 -10.95 -6.16 -6.77
CA LYS A 67 -11.65 -6.70 -5.59
C LYS A 67 -10.70 -7.42 -4.62
N PHE A 68 -9.65 -8.04 -5.13
CA PHE A 68 -8.68 -8.81 -4.33
C PHE A 68 -7.54 -7.97 -3.75
N ARG A 69 -7.58 -6.65 -3.90
CA ARG A 69 -6.53 -5.77 -3.37
C ARG A 69 -6.53 -5.80 -1.85
N LYS A 70 -5.44 -6.32 -1.32
CA LYS A 70 -5.15 -6.28 0.11
C LYS A 70 -4.92 -4.83 0.52
N LYS A 71 -5.91 -4.21 1.15
CA LYS A 71 -5.74 -2.93 1.82
C LYS A 71 -5.09 -3.21 3.17
N THR A 72 -3.96 -2.59 3.45
CA THR A 72 -3.36 -2.62 4.78
C THR A 72 -3.67 -1.29 5.45
N PHE A 73 -4.32 -1.36 6.59
CA PHE A 73 -4.58 -0.21 7.45
C PHE A 73 -3.72 -0.35 8.69
N ILE A 74 -3.04 0.71 9.09
CA ILE A 74 -2.33 0.79 10.35
C ILE A 74 -3.05 1.83 11.19
N LYS A 75 -3.54 1.42 12.34
CA LYS A 75 -4.19 2.25 13.33
C LYS A 75 -3.20 2.45 14.48
N ILE A 76 -2.93 3.68 14.86
CA ILE A 76 -2.02 4.02 15.95
C ILE A 76 -2.80 4.89 16.93
N ASN A 77 -2.82 4.52 18.18
CA ASN A 77 -3.29 5.34 19.29
C ASN A 77 -2.23 5.39 20.39
N SER A 78 -2.51 6.10 21.49
CA SER A 78 -1.57 6.28 22.60
C SER A 78 -1.07 4.99 23.26
N GLN A 79 -1.79 3.88 23.13
CA GLN A 79 -1.47 2.62 23.81
C GLN A 79 -1.07 1.50 22.85
N LYS A 80 -1.66 1.43 21.66
CA LYS A 80 -1.54 0.30 20.76
C LYS A 80 -1.39 0.67 19.29
N LEU A 81 -0.73 -0.20 18.58
CA LEU A 81 -0.58 -0.20 17.13
C LEU A 81 -1.32 -1.42 16.58
N GLU A 82 -2.32 -1.20 15.77
CA GLU A 82 -3.10 -2.25 15.12
C GLU A 82 -2.82 -2.27 13.62
N ILE A 83 -2.54 -3.46 13.09
CA ILE A 83 -2.41 -3.70 11.67
C ILE A 83 -3.61 -4.50 11.20
N LEU A 84 -4.39 -3.89 10.35
CA LEU A 84 -5.56 -4.51 9.74
C LEU A 84 -5.21 -4.84 8.28
N SER A 85 -4.98 -6.10 7.99
CA SER A 85 -4.89 -6.61 6.62
C SER A 85 -6.15 -7.42 6.32
N THR A 86 -6.49 -7.59 5.04
CA THR A 86 -7.69 -8.34 4.60
C THR A 86 -7.82 -9.74 5.19
N SER A 87 -6.73 -10.35 5.64
CA SER A 87 -6.72 -11.72 6.18
C SER A 87 -6.27 -11.84 7.63
N LYS A 88 -5.66 -10.81 8.21
CA LYS A 88 -5.07 -10.89 9.57
C LYS A 88 -5.13 -9.54 10.26
N ARG A 89 -5.52 -9.57 11.54
CA ARG A 89 -5.38 -8.44 12.46
C ARG A 89 -4.24 -8.76 13.42
N LYS A 90 -3.29 -7.83 13.56
CA LYS A 90 -2.21 -7.90 14.54
C LYS A 90 -2.27 -6.66 15.39
N THR A 91 -2.15 -6.82 16.69
CA THR A 91 -2.14 -5.73 17.66
C THR A 91 -0.84 -5.79 18.46
N PHE A 92 -0.17 -4.66 18.61
CA PHE A 92 1.05 -4.51 19.41
C PHE A 92 0.83 -3.38 20.39
N LEU A 93 1.25 -3.59 21.65
CA LEU A 93 1.30 -2.50 22.61
C LEU A 93 2.52 -1.63 22.32
N LEU A 94 2.36 -0.30 22.35
CA LEU A 94 3.46 0.61 22.04
C LEU A 94 4.62 0.49 23.02
N LYS A 95 4.31 0.21 24.30
CA LYS A 95 5.31 -0.04 25.37
C LYS A 95 6.18 -1.28 25.13
N ASP A 96 5.70 -2.25 24.35
CA ASP A 96 6.46 -3.46 24.03
C ASP A 96 7.36 -3.29 22.81
N ILE A 97 7.26 -2.17 22.11
CA ILE A 97 8.09 -1.87 20.95
C ILE A 97 9.44 -1.33 21.43
N LYS A 98 10.50 -2.12 21.23
CA LYS A 98 11.88 -1.74 21.52
C LYS A 98 12.40 -0.78 20.46
N LYS A 99 12.24 -1.14 19.17
CA LYS A 99 12.81 -0.39 18.05
C LYS A 99 11.97 -0.48 16.79
N VAL A 100 11.98 0.58 16.00
CA VAL A 100 11.35 0.63 14.67
C VAL A 100 12.43 0.86 13.63
N GLN A 101 12.60 -0.09 12.70
CA GLN A 101 13.68 -0.07 11.71
C GLN A 101 13.13 -0.13 10.29
N ILE A 102 13.83 0.53 9.37
CA ILE A 102 13.58 0.39 7.94
C ILE A 102 14.76 -0.37 7.36
N GLU A 103 14.50 -1.51 6.78
CA GLU A 103 15.49 -2.35 6.11
C GLU A 103 15.24 -2.38 4.61
N LYS A 104 16.33 -2.47 3.85
CA LYS A 104 16.33 -2.63 2.41
C LYS A 104 16.54 -4.09 2.08
N ILE A 105 15.62 -4.71 1.34
CA ILE A 105 15.76 -6.11 0.94
C ILE A 105 16.18 -6.17 -0.53
N LYS A 106 17.30 -6.84 -0.79
CA LYS A 106 17.71 -7.16 -2.16
C LYS A 106 16.89 -8.37 -2.63
N LEU A 107 15.90 -8.16 -3.48
CA LEU A 107 15.27 -9.18 -4.29
C LEU A 107 15.84 -9.11 -5.71
N ARG A 108 15.82 -10.22 -6.45
CA ARG A 108 16.51 -10.38 -7.76
C ARG A 108 16.38 -9.19 -8.74
N ARG A 109 15.25 -8.45 -8.76
CA ARG A 109 15.01 -7.30 -9.66
C ARG A 109 14.45 -6.06 -8.95
N GLU A 110 14.09 -6.16 -7.69
CA GLU A 110 13.41 -5.09 -6.97
C GLU A 110 14.02 -4.94 -5.57
N ILE A 111 14.09 -3.72 -5.11
CA ILE A 111 14.65 -3.43 -3.78
C ILE A 111 13.55 -2.78 -2.94
N PRO A 112 12.60 -3.57 -2.42
CA PRO A 112 11.61 -3.03 -1.53
C PRO A 112 12.22 -2.69 -0.18
N TYR A 113 11.71 -1.63 0.41
CA TYR A 113 11.97 -1.28 1.80
C TYR A 113 10.92 -1.94 2.69
N ILE A 114 11.36 -2.39 3.86
CA ILE A 114 10.48 -3.02 4.84
C ILE A 114 10.59 -2.26 6.15
N LEU A 115 9.44 -1.92 6.73
CA LEU A 115 9.34 -1.42 8.08
C LEU A 115 9.18 -2.61 9.02
N LYS A 116 10.13 -2.79 9.93
CA LYS A 116 10.13 -3.83 10.97
C LYS A 116 9.98 -3.23 12.35
N LEU A 117 9.24 -3.93 13.20
CA LEU A 117 9.23 -3.72 14.65
C LEU A 117 10.11 -4.77 15.31
N GLU A 118 10.94 -4.34 16.23
CA GLU A 118 11.61 -5.16 17.20
C GLU A 118 10.91 -4.98 18.55
N LEU A 119 10.38 -6.06 19.10
CA LEU A 119 9.69 -6.06 20.36
C LEU A 119 10.68 -6.30 21.52
N LYS A 120 10.31 -6.00 22.75
CA LYS A 120 11.14 -6.23 23.95
C LYS A 120 11.54 -7.69 24.14
N ASN A 121 10.72 -8.63 23.68
CA ASN A 121 11.01 -10.07 23.67
C ASN A 121 11.88 -10.52 22.49
N GLU A 122 12.60 -9.60 21.83
CA GLU A 122 13.47 -9.80 20.67
C GLU A 122 12.78 -10.30 19.40
N ARG A 123 11.48 -10.47 19.43
CA ARG A 123 10.70 -10.85 18.26
C ARG A 123 10.67 -9.70 17.24
N LYS A 124 10.96 -10.03 15.99
CA LYS A 124 10.92 -9.08 14.85
C LYS A 124 9.68 -9.32 14.00
N GLU A 125 8.89 -8.29 13.83
CA GLU A 125 7.67 -8.34 13.02
C GLU A 125 7.72 -7.33 11.87
N THR A 126 7.34 -7.79 10.67
CA THR A 126 7.22 -6.92 9.50
C THR A 126 5.86 -6.23 9.51
N LEU A 127 5.87 -4.91 9.51
CA LEU A 127 4.65 -4.09 9.44
C LEU A 127 4.19 -3.88 8.01
N VAL A 128 5.03 -3.22 7.22
CA VAL A 128 4.71 -2.73 5.88
C VAL A 128 5.90 -2.92 4.96
N LYS A 129 5.60 -3.21 3.70
CA LYS A 129 6.57 -3.21 2.59
C LYS A 129 6.21 -2.08 1.62
N SER A 130 7.17 -1.31 1.18
CA SER A 130 6.99 -0.28 0.16
C SER A 130 8.22 -0.15 -0.72
N PHE A 131 8.02 0.23 -1.99
CA PHE A 131 9.12 0.61 -2.88
C PHE A 131 9.64 2.01 -2.59
N TYR A 132 8.90 2.82 -1.84
CA TYR A 132 9.24 4.20 -1.51
C TYR A 132 9.67 4.32 -0.05
N CYS A 133 10.95 4.55 0.18
CA CYS A 133 11.50 4.73 1.53
C CYS A 133 10.83 5.91 2.28
N LYS A 134 10.51 7.00 1.58
CA LYS A 134 9.85 8.17 2.15
C LYS A 134 8.52 7.83 2.85
N GLU A 135 7.74 6.92 2.29
CA GLU A 135 6.48 6.47 2.89
C GLU A 135 6.70 5.75 4.22
N LEU A 136 7.72 4.90 4.29
CA LEU A 136 8.05 4.18 5.52
C LEU A 136 8.62 5.09 6.60
N ILE A 137 9.35 6.13 6.20
CA ILE A 137 9.83 7.16 7.14
C ILE A 137 8.66 7.89 7.79
N LEU A 138 7.62 8.24 7.03
CA LEU A 138 6.41 8.85 7.59
C LEU A 138 5.72 7.93 8.59
N VAL A 139 5.53 6.65 8.25
CA VAL A 139 4.93 5.66 9.17
C VAL A 139 5.77 5.51 10.44
N LYS A 140 7.09 5.39 10.30
CA LYS A 140 8.03 5.32 11.43
C LYS A 140 7.90 6.55 12.34
N LYS A 141 7.86 7.75 11.76
CA LYS A 141 7.73 9.01 12.49
C LYS A 141 6.45 9.05 13.32
N GLU A 142 5.32 8.62 12.75
CA GLU A 142 4.05 8.57 13.47
C GLU A 142 4.08 7.54 14.62
N ILE A 143 4.64 6.35 14.41
CA ILE A 143 4.78 5.36 15.49
C ILE A 143 5.60 5.93 16.66
N LEU A 144 6.73 6.57 16.37
CA LEU A 144 7.60 7.15 17.39
C LEU A 144 6.93 8.34 18.12
N LYS A 145 6.15 9.16 17.41
CA LYS A 145 5.37 10.27 17.99
C LYS A 145 4.42 9.77 19.09
N TYR A 146 3.69 8.67 18.82
CA TYR A 146 2.76 8.10 19.81
C TYR A 146 3.47 7.34 20.92
N LYS A 147 4.58 6.66 20.62
CA LYS A 147 5.39 5.97 21.63
C LYS A 147 5.92 6.98 22.68
N ASN A 148 6.50 8.08 22.22
CA ASN A 148 7.04 9.11 23.12
C ASN A 148 5.94 9.80 23.94
N LYS A 149 4.74 10.02 23.38
CA LYS A 149 3.59 10.54 24.13
C LYS A 149 3.12 9.56 25.21
N GLY A 150 3.17 8.25 24.95
CA GLY A 150 2.80 7.24 25.95
C GLY A 150 3.76 7.17 27.13
N GLU A 151 5.06 7.33 26.87
CA GLU A 151 6.09 7.35 27.93
C GLU A 151 5.98 8.57 28.85
N ILE A 152 5.53 9.73 28.33
CA ILE A 152 5.34 10.95 29.14
C ILE A 152 4.13 10.81 30.08
N ASN A 153 3.05 10.12 29.64
CA ASN A 153 1.84 9.95 30.43
C ASN A 153 1.95 8.87 31.53
N GLU A 154 3.00 8.04 31.52
CA GLU A 154 3.27 7.07 32.59
C GLU A 154 4.13 7.67 33.75
N VAL A 155 4.62 8.91 33.59
CA VAL A 155 5.50 9.59 34.58
C VAL A 155 4.71 10.57 35.46
N PHE A 156 3.43 10.77 35.22
CA PHE A 156 2.51 11.57 36.01
C PHE A 156 1.36 10.68 36.50
#